data_f50e8af1a723e62ffaaa2bae25fd5bdc
#
_entry.id   f50e8af1a723e62ffaaa2bae25fd5bdc
#
_cell.length_a   1.000
_cell.length_b   1.000
_cell.length_c   1.000
_cell.angle_alpha   90.00
_cell.angle_beta   90.00
_cell.angle_gamma   90.00
#
_symmetry.space_group_name_H-M   'P 1'
#
loop_
_entity.id
_entity.type
_entity.pdbx_description
1 polymer ?
#
loop_
_entity_poly.entity_id
_entity_poly.type
_entity_poly.pdbx_seq_one_letter_code
_entity_poly.pdbx_strand_id
1 'polypeptide(L)'
;MSDTTRETMEYDVVIVGAGPAGLSAAIRLKQLDADLEVVVLEKGSEVGAHILSGAVLDPCGLDALIPDWKEKGAPLNVPVKDDNFYMLGEAGQLRIPNFPMPPLMNNHGNYIVSMGNVCRWMAEQAEELGVEIFPGMACSEMVYAEDGSVKGVVAGEFGKNADGTPGPAYEPGMELHGKYVFLSEGVRGSLAKEVIAKYDLSAGKEPQKFGLGMKEIWEIDPAKHKEGSVTHTMGWPLNFNAGGGSFIYHLDNNQVYVGFVVHLNYENPHLYPYMEFQRFKHHPMVAKLLEGGKRVAYGARAISEGGYQSMPKMVAPGVALLGCSVGMVNVPRIKGNHNAMLSGKAAAEAAHAAIQDGRASDELTAYETDVREGAIGEDLKKVRNVKPLWSKYGLTASLMLGGFDMWTNTMGFSLFGTVSHGKSDAEATGKAADHKPIDYPKPDGKLSFDRLTNVSFAATNHEESQPAHLTLKDASIPVSINLPTYDGPSQRYCPAGVYEFVKDESGDDKFVINFQNCVHCKTCDIKDPSQNIVWTVPQGGDGPNYPNM
;
A
#
# COMPACT_ATOMS: atom_id res chain seq x y z
N MET A 1 -28.02 -22.72 4.09
CA MET A 1 -27.66 -21.56 3.28
C MET A 1 -28.70 -21.50 2.18
N SER A 2 -29.48 -20.43 2.08
CA SER A 2 -30.40 -20.27 0.94
C SER A 2 -29.52 -20.10 -0.31
N ASP A 3 -29.82 -20.91 -1.31
CA ASP A 3 -29.22 -20.79 -2.65
C ASP A 3 -29.67 -19.43 -3.21
N THR A 4 -28.92 -18.38 -2.92
CA THR A 4 -29.22 -17.03 -3.41
C THR A 4 -28.68 -16.99 -4.84
N THR A 5 -29.56 -17.10 -5.82
CA THR A 5 -29.19 -16.99 -7.24
C THR A 5 -28.74 -15.56 -7.48
N ARG A 6 -27.43 -15.37 -7.73
CA ARG A 6 -26.83 -14.09 -8.15
C ARG A 6 -27.01 -13.88 -9.65
N GLU A 7 -27.19 -12.64 -10.06
CA GLU A 7 -27.08 -12.27 -11.46
C GLU A 7 -25.64 -12.44 -11.93
N THR A 8 -25.47 -12.77 -13.21
CA THR A 8 -24.16 -13.03 -13.81
C THR A 8 -23.95 -12.13 -15.01
N MET A 9 -22.76 -11.52 -15.09
CA MET A 9 -22.29 -10.78 -16.27
C MET A 9 -20.99 -11.39 -16.77
N GLU A 10 -20.81 -11.40 -18.09
CA GLU A 10 -19.64 -11.99 -18.75
C GLU A 10 -18.77 -10.88 -19.36
N TYR A 11 -17.46 -10.97 -19.18
CA TYR A 11 -16.45 -10.05 -19.72
C TYR A 11 -15.26 -10.86 -20.29
N ASP A 12 -14.43 -10.20 -21.07
CA ASP A 12 -13.14 -10.78 -21.46
C ASP A 12 -12.16 -10.70 -20.29
N VAL A 13 -12.07 -9.53 -19.62
CA VAL A 13 -11.20 -9.35 -18.46
C VAL A 13 -11.91 -8.57 -17.35
N VAL A 14 -11.90 -9.15 -16.14
CA VAL A 14 -12.39 -8.52 -14.91
C VAL A 14 -11.20 -8.02 -14.10
N ILE A 15 -11.16 -6.74 -13.78
CA ILE A 15 -10.06 -6.10 -13.05
C ILE A 15 -10.56 -5.62 -11.68
N VAL A 16 -9.95 -6.08 -10.61
CA VAL A 16 -10.28 -5.68 -9.23
C VAL A 16 -9.29 -4.64 -8.73
N GLY A 17 -9.76 -3.40 -8.58
CA GLY A 17 -9.02 -2.23 -8.11
C GLY A 17 -8.63 -1.27 -9.23
N ALA A 18 -9.13 -0.02 -9.15
CA ALA A 18 -8.83 1.11 -10.04
C ALA A 18 -7.59 1.91 -9.59
N GLY A 19 -6.54 1.20 -9.16
CA GLY A 19 -5.21 1.77 -8.89
C GLY A 19 -4.35 1.82 -10.16
N PRO A 20 -3.07 2.28 -10.04
CA PRO A 20 -2.18 2.42 -11.19
C PRO A 20 -2.01 1.15 -12.02
N ALA A 21 -1.99 -0.03 -11.37
CA ALA A 21 -1.84 -1.31 -12.09
C ALA A 21 -3.11 -1.69 -12.86
N GLY A 22 -4.28 -1.62 -12.21
CA GLY A 22 -5.55 -2.00 -12.84
C GLY A 22 -5.92 -1.09 -13.99
N LEU A 23 -5.80 0.23 -13.80
CA LEU A 23 -6.08 1.20 -14.86
C LEU A 23 -5.11 1.06 -16.04
N SER A 24 -3.82 0.79 -15.76
CA SER A 24 -2.86 0.52 -16.84
C SER A 24 -3.20 -0.74 -17.64
N ALA A 25 -3.66 -1.79 -16.95
CA ALA A 25 -4.11 -3.00 -17.62
C ALA A 25 -5.36 -2.74 -18.50
N ALA A 26 -6.35 -2.03 -17.96
CA ALA A 26 -7.57 -1.70 -18.66
C ALA A 26 -7.30 -0.85 -19.92
N ILE A 27 -6.53 0.23 -19.79
CA ILE A 27 -6.13 1.08 -20.91
C ILE A 27 -5.39 0.26 -21.96
N ARG A 28 -4.43 -0.55 -21.55
CA ARG A 28 -3.62 -1.33 -22.51
C ARG A 28 -4.43 -2.39 -23.26
N LEU A 29 -5.36 -3.07 -22.61
CA LEU A 29 -6.27 -4.01 -23.25
C LEU A 29 -7.05 -3.33 -24.37
N LYS A 30 -7.67 -2.20 -24.08
CA LYS A 30 -8.46 -1.44 -25.07
C LYS A 30 -7.61 -0.80 -26.17
N GLN A 31 -6.33 -0.47 -25.90
CA GLN A 31 -5.38 -0.04 -26.95
C GLN A 31 -5.00 -1.17 -27.89
N LEU A 32 -4.96 -2.41 -27.41
CA LEU A 32 -4.62 -3.60 -28.21
C LEU A 32 -5.80 -4.08 -29.03
N ASP A 33 -7.00 -4.06 -28.44
CA ASP A 33 -8.23 -4.51 -29.07
C ASP A 33 -9.42 -3.73 -28.47
N ALA A 34 -10.01 -2.87 -29.27
CA ALA A 34 -11.13 -2.04 -28.87
C ALA A 34 -12.43 -2.82 -28.60
N ASP A 35 -12.53 -4.04 -29.14
CA ASP A 35 -13.74 -4.87 -29.02
C ASP A 35 -13.74 -5.72 -27.74
N LEU A 36 -12.63 -5.79 -26.99
CA LEU A 36 -12.59 -6.50 -25.73
C LEU A 36 -13.55 -5.88 -24.69
N GLU A 37 -14.32 -6.72 -24.03
CA GLU A 37 -15.16 -6.33 -22.90
C GLU A 37 -14.33 -6.33 -21.61
N VAL A 38 -14.04 -5.12 -21.08
CA VAL A 38 -13.16 -4.91 -19.92
C VAL A 38 -13.91 -4.14 -18.85
N VAL A 39 -13.97 -4.70 -17.64
CA VAL A 39 -14.57 -4.07 -16.48
C VAL A 39 -13.55 -3.85 -15.37
N VAL A 40 -13.62 -2.69 -14.70
CA VAL A 40 -12.82 -2.35 -13.53
C VAL A 40 -13.73 -2.09 -12.33
N LEU A 41 -13.50 -2.82 -11.24
CA LEU A 41 -14.27 -2.73 -10.00
C LEU A 41 -13.45 -2.01 -8.94
N GLU A 42 -13.97 -0.92 -8.40
CA GLU A 42 -13.30 -0.14 -7.34
C GLU A 42 -14.18 -0.07 -6.09
N LYS A 43 -13.62 -0.47 -4.95
CA LYS A 43 -14.35 -0.43 -3.67
C LYS A 43 -14.59 0.98 -3.12
N GLY A 44 -13.73 1.94 -3.47
CA GLY A 44 -13.87 3.34 -3.05
C GLY A 44 -15.09 4.00 -3.69
N SER A 45 -15.63 5.03 -3.06
CA SER A 45 -16.77 5.79 -3.56
C SER A 45 -16.49 6.46 -4.91
N GLU A 46 -15.23 6.68 -5.24
CA GLU A 46 -14.73 7.17 -6.52
C GLU A 46 -13.31 6.64 -6.77
N VAL A 47 -12.85 6.64 -8.02
CA VAL A 47 -11.47 6.30 -8.35
C VAL A 47 -10.52 7.29 -7.66
N GLY A 48 -9.49 6.79 -7.02
CA GLY A 48 -8.50 7.61 -6.33
C GLY A 48 -8.83 7.91 -4.86
N ALA A 49 -10.07 7.73 -4.38
CA ALA A 49 -10.48 8.05 -3.00
C ALA A 49 -9.60 7.36 -1.94
N HIS A 50 -9.23 6.11 -2.16
CA HIS A 50 -8.42 5.33 -1.22
C HIS A 50 -6.91 5.38 -1.50
N ILE A 51 -6.46 6.16 -2.47
CA ILE A 51 -5.06 6.18 -2.85
C ILE A 51 -4.28 7.14 -1.97
N LEU A 52 -3.29 6.59 -1.27
CA LEU A 52 -2.30 7.33 -0.52
C LEU A 52 -0.92 6.88 -0.99
N SER A 53 -0.16 7.81 -1.55
CA SER A 53 1.20 7.58 -1.99
C SER A 53 2.13 8.72 -1.59
N GLY A 54 3.44 8.51 -1.58
CA GLY A 54 4.45 9.50 -1.28
C GLY A 54 4.22 10.87 -1.92
N ALA A 55 4.01 11.12 -3.19
CA ALA A 55 4.49 10.38 -4.33
C ALA A 55 5.48 11.25 -5.12
N VAL A 56 6.66 10.73 -5.31
CA VAL A 56 7.53 11.20 -6.39
C VAL A 56 7.43 10.15 -7.49
N LEU A 57 6.68 10.47 -8.53
CA LEU A 57 6.39 9.56 -9.64
C LEU A 57 7.53 9.58 -10.67
N ASP A 58 8.05 8.40 -10.99
CA ASP A 58 8.85 8.16 -12.18
C ASP A 58 7.90 8.00 -13.37
N PRO A 59 7.98 8.86 -14.41
CA PRO A 59 6.99 8.85 -15.49
C PRO A 59 7.13 7.68 -16.45
N CYS A 60 8.17 6.84 -16.34
CA CYS A 60 8.45 5.77 -17.31
C CYS A 60 7.27 4.78 -17.51
N GLY A 61 6.42 4.59 -16.48
CA GLY A 61 5.19 3.79 -16.62
C GLY A 61 4.16 4.48 -17.51
N LEU A 62 3.98 5.80 -17.37
CA LEU A 62 3.11 6.60 -18.25
C LEU A 62 3.70 6.71 -19.66
N ASP A 63 5.00 6.97 -19.79
CA ASP A 63 5.68 7.04 -21.08
C ASP A 63 5.49 5.75 -21.89
N ALA A 64 5.48 4.59 -21.22
CA ALA A 64 5.27 3.30 -21.86
C ALA A 64 3.80 3.00 -22.20
N LEU A 65 2.84 3.62 -21.51
CA LEU A 65 1.40 3.34 -21.64
C LEU A 65 0.69 4.40 -22.49
N ILE A 66 0.92 5.68 -22.21
CA ILE A 66 0.30 6.85 -22.85
C ILE A 66 1.41 7.84 -23.17
N PRO A 67 2.18 7.67 -24.26
CA PRO A 67 3.34 8.50 -24.57
C PRO A 67 3.02 10.00 -24.70
N ASP A 68 1.80 10.34 -25.07
CA ASP A 68 1.25 11.69 -25.22
C ASP A 68 0.55 12.22 -23.95
N TRP A 69 0.88 11.66 -22.75
CA TRP A 69 0.24 12.03 -21.50
C TRP A 69 0.32 13.52 -21.16
N LYS A 70 1.38 14.23 -21.63
CA LYS A 70 1.54 15.68 -21.42
C LYS A 70 0.49 16.45 -22.21
N GLU A 71 0.33 16.12 -23.48
CA GLU A 71 -0.64 16.71 -24.39
C GLU A 71 -2.08 16.41 -23.95
N LYS A 72 -2.30 15.27 -23.33
CA LYS A 72 -3.57 14.84 -22.74
C LYS A 72 -3.85 15.42 -21.35
N GLY A 73 -2.96 16.29 -20.85
CA GLY A 73 -3.19 17.00 -19.60
C GLY A 73 -3.09 16.16 -18.33
N ALA A 74 -2.24 15.12 -18.31
CA ALA A 74 -1.97 14.37 -17.09
C ALA A 74 -1.51 15.31 -15.95
N PRO A 75 -1.99 15.14 -14.70
CA PRO A 75 -1.75 16.06 -13.60
C PRO A 75 -0.34 15.92 -12.99
N LEU A 76 0.69 15.95 -13.84
CA LEU A 76 2.12 15.92 -13.48
C LEU A 76 2.71 17.33 -13.59
N ASN A 77 2.26 18.25 -12.73
CA ASN A 77 2.55 19.68 -12.86
C ASN A 77 3.80 20.14 -12.13
N VAL A 78 4.33 19.34 -11.18
CA VAL A 78 5.44 19.74 -10.31
C VAL A 78 6.67 18.85 -10.55
N PRO A 79 7.55 19.22 -11.50
CA PRO A 79 8.81 18.49 -11.70
C PRO A 79 9.74 18.65 -10.50
N VAL A 80 10.52 17.60 -10.20
CA VAL A 80 11.54 17.68 -9.15
C VAL A 80 12.65 18.63 -9.57
N LYS A 81 12.88 19.68 -8.76
CA LYS A 81 13.90 20.70 -8.96
C LYS A 81 15.10 20.51 -8.03
N ASP A 82 14.82 20.15 -6.76
CA ASP A 82 15.83 19.90 -5.73
C ASP A 82 15.63 18.52 -5.12
N ASP A 83 16.72 17.76 -4.97
CA ASP A 83 16.72 16.44 -4.37
C ASP A 83 17.70 16.41 -3.20
N ASN A 84 17.19 16.24 -1.98
CA ASN A 84 17.95 16.35 -0.74
C ASN A 84 17.80 15.08 0.11
N PHE A 85 18.89 14.69 0.74
CA PHE A 85 18.91 13.56 1.68
C PHE A 85 19.59 13.95 3.00
N TYR A 86 18.94 13.67 4.13
CA TYR A 86 19.48 14.00 5.45
C TYR A 86 19.46 12.79 6.40
N MET A 87 20.51 12.71 7.22
CA MET A 87 20.51 11.94 8.44
C MET A 87 20.14 12.86 9.59
N LEU A 88 19.09 12.50 10.34
CA LEU A 88 18.62 13.28 11.50
C LEU A 88 19.17 12.70 12.80
N GLY A 89 19.70 13.58 13.63
CA GLY A 89 19.85 13.38 15.06
C GLY A 89 18.69 14.01 15.81
N GLU A 90 18.71 14.05 17.14
CA GLU A 90 17.61 14.60 17.96
C GLU A 90 17.33 16.09 17.69
N ALA A 91 18.37 16.89 17.52
CA ALA A 91 18.28 18.33 17.27
C ALA A 91 19.08 18.80 16.04
N GLY A 92 19.85 17.92 15.43
CA GLY A 92 20.74 18.23 14.33
C GLY A 92 20.48 17.40 13.09
N GLN A 93 21.01 17.84 11.97
CA GLN A 93 20.88 17.17 10.69
C GLN A 93 22.20 17.17 9.94
N LEU A 94 22.51 16.06 9.28
CA LEU A 94 23.66 15.93 8.39
C LEU A 94 23.13 15.70 6.97
N ARG A 95 23.45 16.62 6.06
CA ARG A 95 23.15 16.42 4.63
C ARG A 95 24.08 15.36 4.05
N ILE A 96 23.50 14.35 3.42
CA ILE A 96 24.24 13.35 2.66
C ILE A 96 24.31 13.86 1.21
N PRO A 97 25.50 14.04 0.65
CA PRO A 97 25.63 14.46 -0.74
C PRO A 97 25.03 13.45 -1.71
N ASN A 98 24.43 13.91 -2.80
CA ASN A 98 23.87 13.03 -3.82
C ASN A 98 24.95 12.17 -4.51
N PHE A 99 26.20 12.64 -4.58
CA PHE A 99 27.35 11.82 -4.92
C PHE A 99 28.12 11.47 -3.62
N PRO A 100 28.41 10.22 -3.29
CA PRO A 100 28.42 9.02 -4.14
C PRO A 100 27.18 8.11 -4.05
N MET A 101 25.97 8.63 -3.82
CA MET A 101 24.78 7.76 -3.82
C MET A 101 24.62 7.08 -5.20
N PRO A 102 24.08 5.84 -5.22
CA PRO A 102 23.80 5.15 -6.48
C PRO A 102 22.91 5.98 -7.42
N PRO A 103 23.18 6.01 -8.74
CA PRO A 103 22.41 6.82 -9.70
C PRO A 103 20.91 6.57 -9.67
N LEU A 104 20.48 5.34 -9.33
CA LEU A 104 19.07 4.98 -9.22
C LEU A 104 18.31 5.75 -8.11
N MET A 105 19.04 6.35 -7.15
CA MET A 105 18.45 7.17 -6.09
C MET A 105 18.08 8.59 -6.54
N ASN A 106 18.50 9.01 -7.73
CA ASN A 106 18.26 10.35 -8.26
C ASN A 106 16.78 10.54 -8.59
N ASN A 107 16.22 11.69 -8.20
CA ASN A 107 14.83 12.05 -8.46
C ASN A 107 14.65 13.10 -9.57
N HIS A 108 15.71 13.63 -10.18
CA HIS A 108 15.58 14.52 -11.33
C HIS A 108 14.92 13.81 -12.51
N GLY A 109 13.97 14.47 -13.16
CA GLY A 109 13.13 13.90 -14.21
C GLY A 109 11.82 13.28 -13.71
N ASN A 110 11.66 13.14 -12.39
CA ASN A 110 10.43 12.69 -11.76
C ASN A 110 9.52 13.89 -11.40
N TYR A 111 8.28 13.58 -10.98
CA TYR A 111 7.27 14.58 -10.65
C TYR A 111 6.70 14.33 -9.25
N ILE A 112 6.49 15.40 -8.49
CA ILE A 112 5.71 15.35 -7.25
C ILE A 112 4.24 15.40 -7.65
N VAL A 113 3.47 14.38 -7.25
CA VAL A 113 2.07 14.23 -7.69
C VAL A 113 1.16 13.77 -6.57
N SER A 114 -0.14 14.02 -6.72
CA SER A 114 -1.17 13.23 -6.07
C SER A 114 -1.46 12.00 -6.94
N MET A 115 -1.17 10.82 -6.42
CA MET A 115 -1.51 9.59 -7.16
C MET A 115 -3.01 9.36 -7.28
N GLY A 116 -3.81 9.89 -6.34
CA GLY A 116 -5.27 9.88 -6.47
C GLY A 116 -5.73 10.65 -7.72
N ASN A 117 -5.17 11.85 -7.93
CA ASN A 117 -5.48 12.66 -9.13
C ASN A 117 -4.97 12.00 -10.42
N VAL A 118 -3.79 11.39 -10.39
CA VAL A 118 -3.27 10.64 -11.56
C VAL A 118 -4.21 9.48 -11.90
N CYS A 119 -4.70 8.75 -10.92
CA CYS A 119 -5.64 7.64 -11.16
C CYS A 119 -7.00 8.12 -11.65
N ARG A 120 -7.52 9.26 -11.17
CA ARG A 120 -8.75 9.86 -11.73
C ARG A 120 -8.59 10.18 -13.21
N TRP A 121 -7.49 10.84 -13.56
CA TRP A 121 -7.18 11.13 -14.97
C TRP A 121 -6.98 9.86 -15.80
N MET A 122 -6.32 8.82 -15.26
CA MET A 122 -6.19 7.54 -15.96
C MET A 122 -7.53 6.84 -16.15
N ALA A 123 -8.47 6.98 -15.21
CA ALA A 123 -9.82 6.45 -15.33
C ALA A 123 -10.58 7.13 -16.48
N GLU A 124 -10.49 8.47 -16.59
CA GLU A 124 -11.05 9.21 -17.72
C GLU A 124 -10.49 8.69 -19.05
N GLN A 125 -9.16 8.47 -19.12
CA GLN A 125 -8.54 7.90 -20.32
C GLN A 125 -9.01 6.46 -20.62
N ALA A 126 -9.28 5.65 -19.60
CA ALA A 126 -9.81 4.30 -19.75
C ALA A 126 -11.26 4.32 -20.24
N GLU A 127 -12.11 5.18 -19.68
CA GLU A 127 -13.51 5.35 -20.06
C GLU A 127 -13.65 5.89 -21.49
N GLU A 128 -12.79 6.82 -21.92
CA GLU A 128 -12.71 7.28 -23.31
C GLU A 128 -12.41 6.15 -24.31
N LEU A 129 -11.70 5.12 -23.88
CA LEU A 129 -11.42 3.92 -24.68
C LEU A 129 -12.54 2.86 -24.59
N GLY A 130 -13.59 3.08 -23.80
CA GLY A 130 -14.71 2.18 -23.62
C GLY A 130 -14.51 1.11 -22.55
N VAL A 131 -13.69 1.39 -21.51
CA VAL A 131 -13.63 0.56 -20.30
C VAL A 131 -14.82 0.88 -19.39
N GLU A 132 -15.49 -0.14 -18.88
CA GLU A 132 -16.49 0.04 -17.83
C GLU A 132 -15.83 0.12 -16.48
N ILE A 133 -16.01 1.22 -15.74
CA ILE A 133 -15.47 1.42 -14.40
C ILE A 133 -16.62 1.61 -13.41
N PHE A 134 -16.66 0.78 -12.36
CA PHE A 134 -17.68 0.82 -11.32
C PHE A 134 -17.08 1.17 -9.96
N PRO A 135 -17.07 2.47 -9.58
CA PRO A 135 -16.78 2.88 -8.21
C PRO A 135 -17.87 2.44 -7.24
N GLY A 136 -17.53 2.21 -5.97
CA GLY A 136 -18.45 1.72 -4.96
C GLY A 136 -18.76 0.21 -5.07
N MET A 137 -18.10 -0.50 -5.98
CA MET A 137 -18.29 -1.95 -6.18
C MET A 137 -17.16 -2.73 -5.50
N ALA A 138 -17.38 -3.13 -4.24
CA ALA A 138 -16.44 -3.98 -3.51
C ALA A 138 -16.56 -5.44 -3.95
N CYS A 139 -15.42 -6.09 -4.21
CA CYS A 139 -15.37 -7.52 -4.51
C CYS A 139 -15.16 -8.31 -3.22
N SER A 140 -16.15 -9.13 -2.85
CA SER A 140 -16.20 -9.87 -1.58
C SER A 140 -15.68 -11.30 -1.67
N GLU A 141 -15.85 -11.97 -2.81
CA GLU A 141 -15.56 -13.40 -2.98
C GLU A 141 -14.92 -13.66 -4.36
N MET A 142 -14.10 -14.71 -4.43
CA MET A 142 -13.64 -15.29 -5.69
C MET A 142 -14.63 -16.34 -6.18
N VAL A 143 -14.91 -16.36 -7.48
CA VAL A 143 -15.71 -17.40 -8.14
C VAL A 143 -14.78 -18.39 -8.84
N TYR A 144 -14.93 -19.67 -8.54
CA TYR A 144 -14.09 -20.74 -9.11
C TYR A 144 -14.93 -21.65 -10.01
N ALA A 145 -14.32 -22.14 -11.09
CA ALA A 145 -14.88 -23.20 -11.92
C ALA A 145 -14.70 -24.57 -11.24
N GLU A 146 -15.35 -25.61 -11.78
CA GLU A 146 -15.28 -26.99 -11.26
C GLU A 146 -13.86 -27.58 -11.28
N ASP A 147 -13.04 -27.18 -12.24
CA ASP A 147 -11.63 -27.58 -12.35
C ASP A 147 -10.70 -26.82 -11.38
N GLY A 148 -11.26 -25.89 -10.63
CA GLY A 148 -10.55 -25.07 -9.65
C GLY A 148 -9.90 -23.81 -10.24
N SER A 149 -10.02 -23.52 -11.54
CA SER A 149 -9.58 -22.25 -12.11
C SER A 149 -10.45 -21.09 -11.63
N VAL A 150 -9.89 -19.88 -11.64
CA VAL A 150 -10.66 -18.67 -11.33
C VAL A 150 -11.55 -18.35 -12.52
N LYS A 151 -12.84 -18.17 -12.24
CA LYS A 151 -13.88 -17.85 -13.23
C LYS A 151 -14.30 -16.37 -13.15
N GLY A 152 -14.26 -15.78 -11.95
CA GLY A 152 -14.74 -14.42 -11.74
C GLY A 152 -14.66 -13.96 -10.30
N VAL A 153 -15.43 -12.94 -9.98
CA VAL A 153 -15.59 -12.38 -8.62
C VAL A 153 -17.05 -12.08 -8.33
N VAL A 154 -17.41 -12.06 -7.02
CA VAL A 154 -18.66 -11.49 -6.55
C VAL A 154 -18.41 -10.04 -6.18
N ALA A 155 -19.22 -9.13 -6.71
CA ALA A 155 -19.12 -7.70 -6.43
C ALA A 155 -20.48 -7.09 -6.08
N GLY A 156 -20.45 -5.96 -5.35
CA GLY A 156 -21.65 -5.18 -5.05
C GLY A 156 -22.57 -5.78 -3.99
N GLU A 157 -22.09 -6.69 -3.16
CA GLU A 157 -22.86 -7.16 -2.01
C GLU A 157 -22.94 -6.04 -0.97
N PHE A 158 -24.15 -5.71 -0.50
CA PHE A 158 -24.36 -4.71 0.54
C PHE A 158 -25.61 -4.93 1.37
N GLY A 159 -25.80 -4.14 2.45
CA GLY A 159 -26.99 -4.16 3.28
C GLY A 159 -27.09 -5.33 4.26
N LYS A 160 -25.96 -5.96 4.62
CA LYS A 160 -25.91 -6.91 5.74
C LYS A 160 -25.99 -6.19 7.09
N ASN A 161 -26.66 -6.81 8.05
CA ASN A 161 -26.64 -6.40 9.46
C ASN A 161 -25.27 -6.70 10.10
N ALA A 162 -24.99 -6.10 11.27
CA ALA A 162 -23.74 -6.29 12.01
C ALA A 162 -23.41 -7.77 12.36
N ASP A 163 -24.42 -8.62 12.47
CA ASP A 163 -24.28 -10.06 12.70
C ASP A 163 -24.08 -10.88 11.41
N GLY A 164 -24.03 -10.22 10.25
CA GLY A 164 -23.88 -10.85 8.94
C GLY A 164 -25.17 -11.35 8.30
N THR A 165 -26.32 -11.20 8.97
CA THR A 165 -27.62 -11.56 8.38
C THR A 165 -28.07 -10.52 7.36
N PRO A 166 -28.90 -10.90 6.35
CA PRO A 166 -29.49 -9.96 5.42
C PRO A 166 -30.32 -8.89 6.14
N GLY A 167 -30.03 -7.60 5.89
CA GLY A 167 -30.82 -6.48 6.37
C GLY A 167 -31.98 -6.12 5.43
N PRO A 168 -32.76 -5.07 5.74
CA PRO A 168 -33.91 -4.67 4.92
C PRO A 168 -33.54 -4.22 3.50
N ALA A 169 -32.32 -3.72 3.30
CA ALA A 169 -31.79 -3.26 2.00
C ALA A 169 -30.70 -4.22 1.47
N TYR A 170 -30.76 -5.48 1.83
CA TYR A 170 -29.76 -6.47 1.42
C TYR A 170 -29.83 -6.74 -0.09
N GLU A 171 -28.68 -6.63 -0.73
CA GLU A 171 -28.46 -7.09 -2.10
C GLU A 171 -27.31 -8.11 -2.11
N PRO A 172 -27.49 -9.30 -2.73
CA PRO A 172 -26.52 -10.39 -2.68
C PRO A 172 -25.28 -10.15 -3.55
N GLY A 173 -25.23 -9.01 -4.26
CA GLY A 173 -24.23 -8.78 -5.27
C GLY A 173 -24.46 -9.58 -6.55
N MET A 174 -23.55 -9.45 -7.49
CA MET A 174 -23.57 -10.15 -8.77
C MET A 174 -22.24 -10.88 -9.01
N GLU A 175 -22.26 -11.90 -9.84
CA GLU A 175 -21.04 -12.56 -10.30
C GLU A 175 -20.58 -11.93 -11.62
N LEU A 176 -19.35 -11.42 -11.65
CA LEU A 176 -18.71 -10.97 -12.87
C LEU A 176 -17.70 -12.02 -13.29
N HIS A 177 -17.98 -12.68 -14.38
CA HIS A 177 -17.13 -13.72 -14.96
C HIS A 177 -16.21 -13.12 -16.01
N GLY A 178 -15.00 -13.66 -16.13
CA GLY A 178 -14.05 -13.23 -17.15
C GLY A 178 -13.17 -14.36 -17.64
N LYS A 179 -12.70 -14.27 -18.88
CA LYS A 179 -11.66 -15.19 -19.37
C LYS A 179 -10.42 -15.13 -18.49
N TYR A 180 -10.13 -13.93 -17.93
CA TYR A 180 -9.10 -13.69 -16.94
C TYR A 180 -9.55 -12.66 -15.88
N VAL A 181 -9.11 -12.86 -14.65
CA VAL A 181 -9.32 -11.92 -13.52
C VAL A 181 -7.97 -11.31 -13.11
N PHE A 182 -7.90 -9.99 -13.03
CA PHE A 182 -6.72 -9.28 -12.57
C PHE A 182 -6.93 -8.70 -11.18
N LEU A 183 -6.13 -9.15 -10.21
CA LEU A 183 -6.17 -8.65 -8.83
C LEU A 183 -5.14 -7.54 -8.64
N SER A 184 -5.59 -6.30 -8.70
CA SER A 184 -4.79 -5.08 -8.49
C SER A 184 -5.16 -4.34 -7.20
N GLU A 185 -5.52 -5.08 -6.15
CA GLU A 185 -6.02 -4.59 -4.85
C GLU A 185 -4.96 -3.88 -3.99
N GLY A 186 -3.73 -3.80 -4.47
CA GLY A 186 -2.61 -3.23 -3.72
C GLY A 186 -2.12 -4.13 -2.58
N VAL A 187 -1.46 -3.51 -1.59
CA VAL A 187 -0.87 -4.24 -0.46
C VAL A 187 -1.93 -5.01 0.32
N ARG A 188 -1.70 -6.32 0.52
CA ARG A 188 -2.57 -7.21 1.32
C ARG A 188 -4.03 -7.15 0.87
N GLY A 189 -4.27 -7.26 -0.44
CA GLY A 189 -5.61 -7.39 -1.01
C GLY A 189 -6.38 -8.56 -0.41
N SER A 190 -7.69 -8.42 -0.21
CA SER A 190 -8.52 -9.46 0.41
C SER A 190 -8.52 -10.72 -0.45
N LEU A 191 -8.87 -10.57 -1.72
CA LEU A 191 -8.92 -11.68 -2.68
C LEU A 191 -7.52 -12.15 -3.08
N ALA A 192 -6.55 -11.23 -3.19
CA ALA A 192 -5.16 -11.60 -3.46
C ALA A 192 -4.58 -12.52 -2.39
N LYS A 193 -4.89 -12.29 -1.09
CA LYS A 193 -4.49 -13.20 0.00
C LYS A 193 -5.10 -14.59 -0.15
N GLU A 194 -6.36 -14.65 -0.51
CA GLU A 194 -7.07 -15.91 -0.74
C GLU A 194 -6.42 -16.71 -1.87
N VAL A 195 -6.22 -16.08 -3.02
CA VAL A 195 -5.59 -16.71 -4.20
C VAL A 195 -4.17 -17.16 -3.90
N ILE A 196 -3.35 -16.33 -3.23
CA ILE A 196 -1.99 -16.68 -2.82
C ILE A 196 -1.99 -17.93 -1.93
N ALA A 197 -2.92 -18.00 -0.96
CA ALA A 197 -3.02 -19.15 -0.06
C ALA A 197 -3.56 -20.40 -0.77
N LYS A 198 -4.62 -20.26 -1.57
CA LYS A 198 -5.28 -21.38 -2.27
C LYS A 198 -4.33 -22.13 -3.22
N TYR A 199 -3.52 -21.40 -3.97
CA TYR A 199 -2.59 -21.97 -4.95
C TYR A 199 -1.14 -22.06 -4.44
N ASP A 200 -0.90 -21.79 -3.15
CA ASP A 200 0.45 -21.82 -2.53
C ASP A 200 1.49 -20.98 -3.32
N LEU A 201 1.08 -19.81 -3.80
CA LEU A 201 1.91 -18.98 -4.68
C LEU A 201 3.18 -18.44 -3.99
N SER A 202 3.24 -18.50 -2.66
CA SER A 202 4.41 -18.09 -1.88
C SER A 202 5.39 -19.23 -1.60
N ALA A 203 5.16 -20.43 -2.10
CA ALA A 203 6.05 -21.58 -1.90
C ALA A 203 7.48 -21.25 -2.35
N GLY A 204 8.45 -21.48 -1.46
CA GLY A 204 9.87 -21.23 -1.74
C GLY A 204 10.27 -19.75 -1.89
N LYS A 205 9.40 -18.82 -1.52
CA LYS A 205 9.70 -17.39 -1.49
C LYS A 205 10.04 -16.92 -0.07
N GLU A 206 10.78 -15.82 0.01
CA GLU A 206 11.03 -15.16 1.30
C GLU A 206 9.75 -14.51 1.83
N PRO A 207 9.60 -14.38 3.17
CA PRO A 207 8.44 -13.67 3.72
C PRO A 207 8.37 -12.24 3.18
N GLN A 208 7.17 -11.78 2.81
CA GLN A 208 6.97 -10.39 2.46
C GLN A 208 7.25 -9.50 3.68
N LYS A 209 7.84 -8.35 3.44
CA LYS A 209 8.12 -7.30 4.42
C LYS A 209 7.29 -6.08 4.13
N PHE A 210 6.95 -5.35 5.19
CA PHE A 210 6.08 -4.19 5.06
C PHE A 210 6.60 -3.01 5.89
N GLY A 211 6.20 -1.81 5.46
CA GLY A 211 6.29 -0.59 6.23
C GLY A 211 4.91 0.02 6.42
N LEU A 212 4.71 0.75 7.49
CA LEU A 212 3.56 1.63 7.68
C LEU A 212 3.95 3.04 7.28
N GLY A 213 3.40 3.55 6.18
CA GLY A 213 3.49 4.95 5.78
C GLY A 213 2.32 5.74 6.34
N MET A 214 2.63 6.87 6.96
CA MET A 214 1.68 7.89 7.39
C MET A 214 2.03 9.19 6.69
N LYS A 215 1.03 9.94 6.25
CA LYS A 215 1.24 11.20 5.53
C LYS A 215 0.23 12.25 5.98
N GLU A 216 0.70 13.47 6.09
CA GLU A 216 -0.12 14.67 6.23
C GLU A 216 0.15 15.63 5.07
N ILE A 217 -0.88 16.38 4.67
CA ILE A 217 -0.74 17.55 3.80
C ILE A 217 -0.83 18.79 4.67
N TRP A 218 0.10 19.71 4.47
CA TRP A 218 0.12 20.99 5.15
C TRP A 218 0.13 22.14 4.15
N GLU A 219 -0.66 23.14 4.38
CA GLU A 219 -0.54 24.46 3.76
C GLU A 219 0.43 25.29 4.62
N ILE A 220 1.51 25.77 4.02
CA ILE A 220 2.57 26.48 4.73
C ILE A 220 2.71 27.92 4.23
N ASP A 221 3.47 28.72 4.99
CA ASP A 221 3.82 30.08 4.59
C ASP A 221 4.51 30.07 3.21
N PRO A 222 4.02 30.84 2.22
CA PRO A 222 4.63 30.95 0.89
C PRO A 222 6.13 31.29 0.93
N ALA A 223 6.58 32.06 1.94
CA ALA A 223 8.00 32.39 2.08
C ALA A 223 8.90 31.19 2.45
N LYS A 224 8.31 30.12 2.97
CA LYS A 224 8.99 28.87 3.32
C LYS A 224 8.85 27.81 2.22
N HIS A 225 7.92 28.01 1.29
CA HIS A 225 7.62 27.05 0.23
C HIS A 225 8.68 27.06 -0.88
N LYS A 226 9.01 25.87 -1.41
CA LYS A 226 9.98 25.66 -2.50
C LYS A 226 9.46 24.60 -3.44
N GLU A 227 8.54 24.97 -4.32
CA GLU A 227 7.93 24.05 -5.28
C GLU A 227 8.96 23.18 -6.02
N GLY A 228 8.71 21.88 -6.06
CA GLY A 228 9.59 20.90 -6.68
C GLY A 228 10.74 20.42 -5.79
N SER A 229 10.83 20.89 -4.53
CA SER A 229 11.82 20.40 -3.59
C SER A 229 11.41 19.07 -2.98
N VAL A 230 12.31 18.09 -3.07
CA VAL A 230 12.19 16.75 -2.48
C VAL A 230 13.23 16.62 -1.37
N THR A 231 12.79 16.20 -0.20
CA THR A 231 13.66 15.91 0.92
C THR A 231 13.32 14.55 1.51
N HIS A 232 14.30 13.66 1.56
CA HIS A 232 14.24 12.40 2.27
C HIS A 232 15.09 12.45 3.52
N THR A 233 14.63 11.83 4.61
CA THR A 233 15.40 11.73 5.84
C THR A 233 15.37 10.33 6.43
N MET A 234 16.38 9.99 7.23
CA MET A 234 16.42 8.80 8.07
C MET A 234 17.08 9.11 9.42
N GLY A 235 17.01 8.19 10.37
CA GLY A 235 17.51 8.36 11.74
C GLY A 235 16.41 8.80 12.68
N TRP A 236 16.66 9.82 13.51
CA TRP A 236 15.70 10.31 14.52
C TRP A 236 14.30 10.59 13.91
N PRO A 237 13.18 10.28 14.60
CA PRO A 237 13.05 9.76 15.96
C PRO A 237 13.19 8.25 16.10
N LEU A 238 13.31 7.50 15.01
CA LEU A 238 13.53 6.07 15.07
C LEU A 238 14.94 5.77 15.60
N ASN A 239 15.03 4.74 16.44
CA ASN A 239 16.31 4.24 16.93
C ASN A 239 16.90 3.21 15.95
N PHE A 240 18.10 2.72 16.27
CA PHE A 240 18.78 1.72 15.42
C PHE A 240 18.02 0.39 15.26
N ASN A 241 17.05 0.10 16.15
CA ASN A 241 16.29 -1.16 16.17
C ASN A 241 14.96 -1.07 15.41
N ALA A 242 14.58 0.14 14.97
CA ALA A 242 13.38 0.36 14.16
C ALA A 242 13.76 1.07 12.85
N GLY A 243 13.62 0.37 11.74
CA GLY A 243 13.87 0.95 10.42
C GLY A 243 12.76 1.88 9.98
N GLY A 244 13.09 2.74 9.01
CA GLY A 244 12.14 3.67 8.42
C GLY A 244 12.80 4.96 7.98
N GLY A 245 11.99 5.97 7.72
CA GLY A 245 12.45 7.28 7.30
C GLY A 245 11.29 8.23 7.10
N SER A 246 11.60 9.41 6.58
CA SER A 246 10.57 10.40 6.30
C SER A 246 10.82 11.09 4.96
N PHE A 247 9.80 11.77 4.50
CA PHE A 247 9.87 12.60 3.32
C PHE A 247 9.12 13.92 3.51
N ILE A 248 9.60 14.96 2.84
CA ILE A 248 8.96 16.27 2.73
C ILE A 248 9.02 16.66 1.27
N TYR A 249 7.86 16.83 0.63
CA TYR A 249 7.76 17.20 -0.77
C TYR A 249 6.93 18.47 -0.92
N HIS A 250 7.48 19.45 -1.63
CA HIS A 250 6.80 20.71 -1.89
C HIS A 250 6.05 20.65 -3.22
N LEU A 251 4.71 20.62 -3.13
CA LEU A 251 3.80 20.63 -4.29
C LEU A 251 3.60 22.05 -4.81
N ASP A 252 2.56 22.23 -5.61
CA ASP A 252 1.97 23.52 -5.93
C ASP A 252 1.15 24.09 -4.76
N ASN A 253 0.57 25.28 -4.93
CA ASN A 253 -0.37 25.93 -4.00
C ASN A 253 0.11 26.03 -2.54
N ASN A 254 1.42 26.17 -2.33
CA ASN A 254 2.06 26.22 -0.99
C ASN A 254 1.77 24.99 -0.12
N GLN A 255 1.45 23.86 -0.73
CA GLN A 255 1.24 22.60 -0.05
C GLN A 255 2.55 21.81 0.07
N VAL A 256 2.69 21.13 1.22
CA VAL A 256 3.77 20.18 1.44
C VAL A 256 3.21 18.85 1.92
N TYR A 257 3.72 17.77 1.34
CA TYR A 257 3.57 16.45 1.90
C TYR A 257 4.61 16.24 3.00
N VAL A 258 4.15 15.82 4.16
CA VAL A 258 5.01 15.39 5.27
C VAL A 258 4.66 13.94 5.55
N GLY A 259 5.58 13.04 5.27
CA GLY A 259 5.36 11.62 5.45
C GLY A 259 6.40 10.95 6.32
N PHE A 260 6.01 9.87 6.95
CA PHE A 260 6.84 9.09 7.86
C PHE A 260 6.55 7.60 7.68
N VAL A 261 7.59 6.82 7.50
CA VAL A 261 7.49 5.36 7.31
C VAL A 261 8.18 4.66 8.46
N VAL A 262 7.50 3.66 9.03
CA VAL A 262 8.07 2.74 10.01
C VAL A 262 8.04 1.33 9.43
N HIS A 263 9.20 0.69 9.34
CA HIS A 263 9.28 -0.72 8.95
C HIS A 263 8.60 -1.59 10.01
N LEU A 264 7.70 -2.50 9.61
CA LEU A 264 6.89 -3.27 10.56
C LEU A 264 7.64 -4.45 11.22
N ASN A 265 8.90 -4.66 10.87
CA ASN A 265 9.75 -5.68 11.50
C ASN A 265 10.38 -5.23 12.84
N TYR A 266 9.95 -4.12 13.42
CA TYR A 266 10.42 -3.70 14.76
C TYR A 266 10.01 -4.72 15.84
N GLU A 267 10.89 -4.92 16.83
CA GLU A 267 10.71 -5.92 17.88
C GLU A 267 9.94 -5.40 19.10
N ASN A 268 10.16 -4.12 19.47
CA ASN A 268 9.57 -3.54 20.68
C ASN A 268 8.06 -3.31 20.50
N PRO A 269 7.17 -4.06 21.19
CA PRO A 269 5.72 -3.88 21.07
C PRO A 269 5.21 -2.56 21.65
N HIS A 270 6.03 -1.85 22.43
CA HIS A 270 5.70 -0.51 22.96
C HIS A 270 5.95 0.61 21.95
N LEU A 271 6.58 0.33 20.80
CA LEU A 271 6.76 1.32 19.76
C LEU A 271 5.39 1.71 19.16
N TYR A 272 5.17 3.02 19.08
CA TYR A 272 3.92 3.60 18.61
C TYR A 272 4.19 4.43 17.33
N PRO A 273 4.04 3.82 16.14
CA PRO A 273 4.39 4.46 14.86
C PRO A 273 3.76 5.85 14.68
N TYR A 274 2.48 6.00 15.06
CA TYR A 274 1.81 7.29 15.00
C TYR A 274 2.51 8.35 15.84
N MET A 275 2.92 8.02 17.06
CA MET A 275 3.60 8.96 17.96
C MET A 275 5.03 9.24 17.50
N GLU A 276 5.72 8.30 16.86
CA GLU A 276 7.00 8.57 16.21
C GLU A 276 6.85 9.60 15.09
N PHE A 277 5.79 9.52 14.29
CA PHE A 277 5.46 10.54 13.29
C PHE A 277 5.17 11.90 13.94
N GLN A 278 4.44 11.93 15.06
CA GLN A 278 4.20 13.19 15.79
C GLN A 278 5.50 13.79 16.34
N ARG A 279 6.40 12.98 16.91
CA ARG A 279 7.74 13.40 17.35
C ARG A 279 8.56 13.96 16.20
N PHE A 280 8.59 13.31 15.05
CA PHE A 280 9.30 13.76 13.85
C PHE A 280 8.97 15.22 13.50
N LYS A 281 7.72 15.64 13.63
CA LYS A 281 7.30 17.02 13.33
C LYS A 281 7.89 18.07 14.27
N HIS A 282 8.36 17.67 15.46
CA HIS A 282 9.07 18.55 16.39
C HIS A 282 10.57 18.66 16.12
N HIS A 283 11.13 17.90 15.16
CA HIS A 283 12.51 18.13 14.74
C HIS A 283 12.69 19.58 14.25
N PRO A 284 13.75 20.31 14.66
CA PRO A 284 13.90 21.75 14.35
C PRO A 284 13.75 22.10 12.86
N MET A 285 14.23 21.23 11.96
CA MET A 285 14.09 21.40 10.51
C MET A 285 12.61 21.36 10.08
N VAL A 286 11.84 20.42 10.61
CA VAL A 286 10.43 20.20 10.24
C VAL A 286 9.54 21.23 10.93
N ALA A 287 9.74 21.45 12.23
CA ALA A 287 8.99 22.42 13.02
C ALA A 287 9.07 23.83 12.41
N LYS A 288 10.27 24.28 12.02
CA LYS A 288 10.47 25.58 11.36
C LYS A 288 9.70 25.70 10.05
N LEU A 289 9.60 24.62 9.29
CA LEU A 289 8.83 24.59 8.03
C LEU A 289 7.33 24.72 8.31
N LEU A 290 6.81 23.93 9.26
CA LEU A 290 5.38 23.80 9.54
C LEU A 290 4.81 24.89 10.44
N GLU A 291 5.67 25.66 11.14
CA GLU A 291 5.25 26.74 12.05
C GLU A 291 4.37 27.77 11.33
N GLY A 292 3.17 27.99 11.85
CA GLY A 292 2.16 28.87 11.27
C GLY A 292 1.36 28.23 10.13
N GLY A 293 1.70 27.02 9.73
CA GLY A 293 0.98 26.27 8.72
C GLY A 293 -0.31 25.61 9.25
N LYS A 294 -1.11 25.09 8.32
CA LYS A 294 -2.36 24.39 8.59
C LYS A 294 -2.31 22.98 8.00
N ARG A 295 -2.54 21.95 8.83
CA ARG A 295 -2.78 20.59 8.35
C ARG A 295 -4.14 20.50 7.68
N VAL A 296 -4.20 19.93 6.48
CA VAL A 296 -5.43 19.83 5.67
C VAL A 296 -5.86 18.39 5.37
N ALA A 297 -4.94 17.42 5.46
CA ALA A 297 -5.27 16.00 5.27
C ALA A 297 -4.35 15.10 6.09
N TYR A 298 -4.81 13.88 6.39
CA TYR A 298 -4.05 12.81 7.02
C TYR A 298 -4.45 11.47 6.42
N GLY A 299 -3.49 10.58 6.28
CA GLY A 299 -3.77 9.21 5.89
C GLY A 299 -2.65 8.25 6.28
N ALA A 300 -2.95 6.96 6.20
CA ALA A 300 -1.99 5.90 6.49
C ALA A 300 -2.22 4.70 5.57
N ARG A 301 -1.13 4.04 5.16
CA ARG A 301 -1.17 2.83 4.34
C ARG A 301 0.06 1.97 4.55
N ALA A 302 -0.12 0.65 4.51
CA ALA A 302 1.01 -0.26 4.43
C ALA A 302 1.68 -0.20 3.06
N ILE A 303 2.99 -0.46 3.04
CA ILE A 303 3.84 -0.49 1.85
C ILE A 303 4.52 -1.85 1.83
N SER A 304 4.55 -2.54 0.69
CA SER A 304 5.31 -3.79 0.53
C SER A 304 6.80 -3.48 0.37
N GLU A 305 7.65 -4.13 1.16
CA GLU A 305 9.09 -3.85 1.23
C GLU A 305 9.98 -5.09 1.03
N GLY A 306 9.38 -6.25 0.75
CA GLY A 306 10.12 -7.51 0.60
C GLY A 306 10.99 -7.55 -0.66
N GLY A 307 10.60 -6.84 -1.70
CA GLY A 307 11.35 -6.78 -2.95
C GLY A 307 11.36 -8.10 -3.72
N TYR A 308 12.34 -8.27 -4.60
CA TYR A 308 12.41 -9.33 -5.61
C TYR A 308 12.23 -10.75 -5.05
N GLN A 309 12.91 -11.08 -3.94
CA GLN A 309 12.90 -12.44 -3.36
C GLN A 309 11.59 -12.81 -2.64
N SER A 310 10.77 -11.81 -2.32
CA SER A 310 9.48 -11.99 -1.64
C SER A 310 8.28 -11.98 -2.58
N MET A 311 8.50 -11.72 -3.88
CA MET A 311 7.40 -11.76 -4.86
C MET A 311 6.89 -13.20 -5.01
N PRO A 312 5.60 -13.48 -4.74
CA PRO A 312 5.00 -14.79 -4.98
C PRO A 312 5.00 -15.13 -6.48
N LYS A 313 4.61 -16.33 -6.85
CA LYS A 313 4.18 -16.62 -8.21
C LYS A 313 2.99 -15.69 -8.52
N MET A 314 2.98 -15.06 -9.69
CA MET A 314 2.03 -13.97 -9.98
C MET A 314 0.78 -14.44 -10.69
N VAL A 315 0.76 -15.71 -11.11
CA VAL A 315 -0.31 -16.28 -11.91
C VAL A 315 -0.78 -17.61 -11.34
N ALA A 316 -2.08 -17.86 -11.49
CA ALA A 316 -2.71 -19.15 -11.31
C ALA A 316 -3.78 -19.29 -12.41
N PRO A 317 -4.38 -20.47 -12.60
CA PRO A 317 -5.39 -20.66 -13.64
C PRO A 317 -6.51 -19.62 -13.57
N GLY A 318 -6.67 -18.80 -14.61
CA GLY A 318 -7.68 -17.75 -14.74
C GLY A 318 -7.38 -16.45 -14.00
N VAL A 319 -6.27 -16.31 -13.29
CA VAL A 319 -5.99 -15.11 -12.47
C VAL A 319 -4.55 -14.64 -12.56
N ALA A 320 -4.36 -13.30 -12.55
CA ALA A 320 -3.07 -12.65 -12.41
C ALA A 320 -3.08 -11.60 -11.27
N LEU A 321 -2.00 -11.55 -10.50
CA LEU A 321 -1.77 -10.60 -9.42
C LEU A 321 -0.87 -9.47 -9.92
N LEU A 322 -1.30 -8.20 -9.76
CA LEU A 322 -0.63 -7.03 -10.32
C LEU A 322 -0.10 -6.08 -9.25
N GLY A 323 0.99 -5.41 -9.56
CA GLY A 323 1.52 -4.31 -8.75
C GLY A 323 1.85 -4.68 -7.31
N CYS A 324 1.33 -3.91 -6.36
CA CYS A 324 1.59 -4.15 -4.93
C CYS A 324 0.88 -5.37 -4.35
N SER A 325 -0.02 -6.03 -5.09
CA SER A 325 -0.56 -7.35 -4.68
C SER A 325 0.55 -8.40 -4.57
N VAL A 326 1.63 -8.24 -5.35
CA VAL A 326 2.83 -9.10 -5.30
C VAL A 326 4.08 -8.39 -4.76
N GLY A 327 4.01 -7.09 -4.44
CA GLY A 327 5.11 -6.41 -3.76
C GLY A 327 6.19 -5.81 -4.68
N MET A 328 5.81 -5.08 -5.71
CA MET A 328 6.74 -4.51 -6.71
C MET A 328 7.33 -3.14 -6.32
N VAL A 329 7.50 -2.84 -5.04
CA VAL A 329 8.09 -1.56 -4.60
C VAL A 329 9.61 -1.64 -4.57
N ASN A 330 10.27 -0.69 -5.23
CA ASN A 330 11.70 -0.45 -5.07
C ASN A 330 11.93 0.41 -3.82
N VAL A 331 12.28 -0.25 -2.71
CA VAL A 331 12.33 0.34 -1.38
C VAL A 331 13.33 1.50 -1.28
N PRO A 332 14.60 1.38 -1.70
CA PRO A 332 15.54 2.51 -1.63
C PRO A 332 15.11 3.72 -2.46
N ARG A 333 14.51 3.48 -3.62
CA ARG A 333 13.98 4.56 -4.46
C ARG A 333 12.69 5.18 -3.88
N ILE A 334 12.02 4.50 -2.95
CA ILE A 334 10.69 4.87 -2.43
C ILE A 334 9.68 4.98 -3.59
N LYS A 335 9.77 4.08 -4.57
CA LYS A 335 8.97 4.10 -5.79
C LYS A 335 8.41 2.71 -6.12
N GLY A 336 7.13 2.65 -6.47
CA GLY A 336 6.46 1.43 -6.88
C GLY A 336 5.39 1.68 -7.96
N ASN A 337 4.97 2.93 -8.16
CA ASN A 337 3.86 3.25 -9.07
C ASN A 337 4.21 2.94 -10.53
N HIS A 338 5.43 3.25 -10.98
CA HIS A 338 5.91 2.88 -12.32
C HIS A 338 5.91 1.36 -12.54
N ASN A 339 6.40 0.58 -11.55
CA ASN A 339 6.37 -0.88 -11.62
C ASN A 339 4.94 -1.43 -11.62
N ALA A 340 4.03 -0.80 -10.86
CA ALA A 340 2.61 -1.16 -10.88
C ALA A 340 1.99 -0.92 -12.27
N MET A 341 2.25 0.24 -12.89
CA MET A 341 1.78 0.56 -14.24
C MET A 341 2.35 -0.43 -15.29
N LEU A 342 3.65 -0.67 -15.24
CA LEU A 342 4.31 -1.61 -16.16
C LEU A 342 3.79 -3.04 -15.98
N SER A 343 3.47 -3.46 -14.75
CA SER A 343 2.89 -4.79 -14.51
C SER A 343 1.48 -4.92 -15.09
N GLY A 344 0.66 -3.86 -14.98
CA GLY A 344 -0.65 -3.82 -15.61
C GLY A 344 -0.56 -3.93 -17.13
N LYS A 345 0.36 -3.18 -17.74
CA LYS A 345 0.64 -3.25 -19.17
C LYS A 345 1.05 -4.66 -19.62
N ALA A 346 1.99 -5.28 -18.90
CA ALA A 346 2.48 -6.63 -19.22
C ALA A 346 1.39 -7.70 -19.08
N ALA A 347 0.55 -7.62 -18.04
CA ALA A 347 -0.57 -8.53 -17.86
C ALA A 347 -1.62 -8.41 -18.98
N ALA A 348 -1.90 -7.17 -19.40
CA ALA A 348 -2.80 -6.90 -20.51
C ALA A 348 -2.29 -7.50 -21.83
N GLU A 349 -1.00 -7.32 -22.13
CA GLU A 349 -0.38 -7.88 -23.34
C GLU A 349 -0.40 -9.42 -23.33
N ALA A 350 -0.13 -10.05 -22.19
CA ALA A 350 -0.19 -11.49 -22.04
C ALA A 350 -1.63 -12.04 -22.17
N ALA A 351 -2.61 -11.37 -21.55
CA ALA A 351 -4.01 -11.78 -21.65
C ALA A 351 -4.56 -11.59 -23.06
N HIS A 352 -4.27 -10.46 -23.71
CA HIS A 352 -4.68 -10.22 -25.10
C HIS A 352 -4.13 -11.32 -26.03
N ALA A 353 -2.84 -11.63 -25.95
CA ALA A 353 -2.25 -12.70 -26.76
C ALA A 353 -2.91 -14.06 -26.49
N ALA A 354 -3.21 -14.38 -25.23
CA ALA A 354 -3.90 -15.61 -24.87
C ALA A 354 -5.32 -15.68 -25.45
N ILE A 355 -6.08 -14.57 -25.35
CA ILE A 355 -7.45 -14.49 -25.91
C ILE A 355 -7.44 -14.62 -27.44
N GLN A 356 -6.49 -13.98 -28.12
CA GLN A 356 -6.33 -14.11 -29.59
C GLN A 356 -5.98 -15.54 -30.03
N ASP A 357 -5.25 -16.28 -29.16
CA ASP A 357 -4.97 -17.71 -29.38
C ASP A 357 -6.15 -18.62 -29.00
N GLY A 358 -7.30 -18.07 -28.61
CA GLY A 358 -8.50 -18.82 -28.19
C GLY A 358 -8.35 -19.47 -26.80
N ARG A 359 -7.38 -19.02 -25.96
CA ARG A 359 -7.18 -19.51 -24.61
C ARG A 359 -8.00 -18.70 -23.61
N ALA A 360 -8.42 -19.35 -22.53
CA ALA A 360 -9.10 -18.74 -21.40
C ALA A 360 -8.83 -19.54 -20.14
N SER A 361 -8.87 -18.89 -19.00
CA SER A 361 -8.77 -19.49 -17.65
C SER A 361 -7.50 -20.31 -17.39
N ASP A 362 -6.46 -20.18 -18.21
CA ASP A 362 -5.15 -20.80 -18.01
C ASP A 362 -4.17 -19.85 -17.28
N GLU A 363 -2.94 -20.30 -17.06
CA GLU A 363 -1.91 -19.46 -16.45
C GLU A 363 -1.26 -18.54 -17.49
N LEU A 364 -1.27 -17.25 -17.25
CA LEU A 364 -0.59 -16.23 -18.06
C LEU A 364 0.94 -16.21 -17.79
N THR A 365 1.62 -17.31 -18.08
CA THR A 365 3.05 -17.49 -17.78
C THR A 365 3.94 -16.46 -18.44
N ALA A 366 3.54 -15.93 -19.61
CA ALA A 366 4.25 -14.86 -20.31
C ALA A 366 4.33 -13.58 -19.45
N TYR A 367 3.25 -13.24 -18.74
CA TYR A 367 3.25 -12.11 -17.80
C TYR A 367 4.29 -12.28 -16.68
N GLU A 368 4.32 -13.46 -16.04
CA GLU A 368 5.30 -13.71 -14.98
C GLU A 368 6.75 -13.64 -15.49
N THR A 369 6.99 -14.17 -16.67
CA THR A 369 8.32 -14.13 -17.31
C THR A 369 8.73 -12.68 -17.59
N ASP A 370 7.86 -11.87 -18.20
CA ASP A 370 8.15 -10.48 -18.52
C ASP A 370 8.43 -9.65 -17.25
N VAL A 371 7.63 -9.82 -16.20
CA VAL A 371 7.88 -9.12 -14.94
C VAL A 371 9.20 -9.53 -14.29
N ARG A 372 9.56 -10.82 -14.29
CA ARG A 372 10.76 -11.30 -13.60
C ARG A 372 12.03 -11.05 -14.38
N GLU A 373 11.99 -11.11 -15.69
CA GLU A 373 13.16 -10.99 -16.55
C GLU A 373 13.29 -9.63 -17.21
N GLY A 374 12.17 -8.88 -17.33
CA GLY A 374 12.13 -7.54 -17.90
C GLY A 374 12.48 -6.43 -16.92
N ALA A 375 12.06 -5.21 -17.27
CA ALA A 375 12.43 -3.97 -16.59
C ALA A 375 12.10 -3.96 -15.09
N ILE A 376 10.95 -4.52 -14.69
CA ILE A 376 10.55 -4.60 -13.27
C ILE A 376 11.50 -5.49 -12.48
N GLY A 377 11.78 -6.68 -13.00
CA GLY A 377 12.70 -7.62 -12.37
C GLY A 377 14.11 -7.06 -12.26
N GLU A 378 14.60 -6.37 -13.28
CA GLU A 378 15.90 -5.71 -13.25
C GLU A 378 15.96 -4.58 -12.21
N ASP A 379 14.92 -3.73 -12.13
CA ASP A 379 14.83 -2.65 -11.14
C ASP A 379 14.88 -3.21 -9.70
N LEU A 380 14.11 -4.27 -9.43
CA LEU A 380 14.02 -4.87 -8.11
C LEU A 380 15.26 -5.73 -7.76
N LYS A 381 15.88 -6.41 -8.73
CA LYS A 381 17.12 -7.18 -8.49
C LYS A 381 18.27 -6.30 -8.05
N LYS A 382 18.38 -5.08 -8.56
CA LYS A 382 19.44 -4.13 -8.19
C LYS A 382 19.43 -3.75 -6.72
N VAL A 383 18.27 -3.81 -6.07
CA VAL A 383 18.07 -3.36 -4.69
C VAL A 383 17.68 -4.48 -3.72
N ARG A 384 17.65 -5.74 -4.17
CA ARG A 384 17.11 -6.89 -3.43
C ARG A 384 17.69 -7.10 -2.04
N ASN A 385 18.93 -6.66 -1.81
CA ASN A 385 19.63 -6.88 -0.54
C ASN A 385 19.48 -5.70 0.45
N VAL A 386 18.98 -4.55 0.03
CA VAL A 386 18.93 -3.35 0.90
C VAL A 386 18.07 -3.60 2.14
N LYS A 387 16.85 -4.10 1.94
CA LYS A 387 15.94 -4.39 3.06
C LYS A 387 16.43 -5.50 4.00
N PRO A 388 16.91 -6.67 3.53
CA PRO A 388 17.47 -7.70 4.40
C PRO A 388 18.70 -7.23 5.17
N LEU A 389 19.60 -6.47 4.54
CA LEU A 389 20.78 -5.91 5.20
C LEU A 389 20.37 -4.93 6.31
N TRP A 390 19.36 -4.09 6.05
CA TRP A 390 18.84 -3.18 7.08
C TRP A 390 18.24 -3.94 8.26
N SER A 391 17.43 -4.95 8.00
CA SER A 391 16.81 -5.75 9.05
C SER A 391 17.83 -6.51 9.91
N LYS A 392 18.98 -6.90 9.34
CA LYS A 392 20.02 -7.66 10.06
C LYS A 392 21.05 -6.80 10.79
N TYR A 393 21.43 -5.67 10.22
CA TYR A 393 22.59 -4.89 10.69
C TYR A 393 22.25 -3.48 11.14
N GLY A 394 20.96 -3.10 11.12
CA GLY A 394 20.50 -1.77 11.48
C GLY A 394 20.91 -0.69 10.47
N LEU A 395 20.61 0.57 10.80
CA LEU A 395 20.67 1.69 9.86
C LEU A 395 22.08 1.95 9.30
N THR A 396 23.10 2.13 10.16
CA THR A 396 24.42 2.62 9.73
C THR A 396 25.16 1.62 8.86
N ALA A 397 25.21 0.36 9.30
CA ALA A 397 25.88 -0.69 8.53
C ALA A 397 25.15 -0.99 7.21
N SER A 398 23.82 -0.94 7.22
CA SER A 398 23.03 -1.19 6.02
C SER A 398 23.16 -0.09 4.96
N LEU A 399 23.34 1.17 5.37
CA LEU A 399 23.62 2.25 4.43
C LEU A 399 24.91 2.01 3.64
N MET A 400 25.98 1.59 4.34
CA MET A 400 27.25 1.29 3.70
C MET A 400 27.15 0.03 2.83
N LEU A 401 26.69 -1.09 3.41
CA LEU A 401 26.62 -2.37 2.72
C LEU A 401 25.58 -2.35 1.59
N GLY A 402 24.40 -1.79 1.84
CA GLY A 402 23.34 -1.70 0.85
C GLY A 402 23.68 -0.71 -0.27
N GLY A 403 24.29 0.44 0.05
CA GLY A 403 24.78 1.38 -0.95
C GLY A 403 25.86 0.75 -1.84
N PHE A 404 26.81 0.04 -1.24
CA PHE A 404 27.85 -0.70 -1.96
C PHE A 404 27.27 -1.82 -2.83
N ASP A 405 26.31 -2.59 -2.31
CA ASP A 405 25.63 -3.65 -3.08
C ASP A 405 24.84 -3.07 -4.27
N MET A 406 24.16 -1.94 -4.09
CA MET A 406 23.48 -1.25 -5.20
C MET A 406 24.46 -0.79 -6.28
N TRP A 407 25.63 -0.28 -5.91
CA TRP A 407 26.66 0.09 -6.86
C TRP A 407 27.19 -1.12 -7.64
N THR A 408 27.51 -2.22 -6.96
CA THR A 408 28.01 -3.45 -7.63
C THR A 408 26.93 -4.08 -8.51
N ASN A 409 25.66 -4.09 -8.07
CA ASN A 409 24.55 -4.55 -8.92
C ASN A 409 24.34 -3.65 -10.16
N THR A 410 24.60 -2.34 -10.06
CA THR A 410 24.58 -1.43 -11.23
C THR A 410 25.69 -1.77 -12.21
N MET A 411 26.82 -2.30 -11.73
CA MET A 411 27.94 -2.79 -12.57
C MET A 411 27.75 -4.25 -13.06
N GLY A 412 26.59 -4.87 -12.77
CA GLY A 412 26.22 -6.20 -13.26
C GLY A 412 26.62 -7.38 -12.36
N PHE A 413 27.09 -7.14 -11.14
CA PHE A 413 27.41 -8.23 -10.20
C PHE A 413 26.99 -7.90 -8.77
N SER A 414 26.72 -8.94 -7.96
CA SER A 414 26.43 -8.81 -6.53
C SER A 414 27.45 -9.61 -5.73
N LEU A 415 28.01 -9.00 -4.69
CA LEU A 415 28.94 -9.67 -3.77
C LEU A 415 28.21 -10.52 -2.74
N PHE A 416 26.95 -10.21 -2.45
CA PHE A 416 26.19 -10.89 -1.39
C PHE A 416 25.23 -11.96 -1.93
N GLY A 417 25.13 -12.12 -3.27
CA GLY A 417 24.09 -12.96 -3.86
C GLY A 417 22.69 -12.42 -3.55
N THR A 418 21.81 -13.24 -3.01
CA THR A 418 20.48 -12.83 -2.50
C THR A 418 20.40 -13.12 -1.01
N VAL A 419 20.25 -12.09 -0.20
CA VAL A 419 20.17 -12.17 1.25
C VAL A 419 18.74 -12.47 1.68
N SER A 420 18.54 -13.43 2.59
CA SER A 420 17.23 -13.79 3.15
C SER A 420 16.72 -12.72 4.12
N HIS A 421 15.39 -12.51 4.14
CA HIS A 421 14.72 -11.69 5.15
C HIS A 421 14.59 -12.35 6.53
N GLY A 422 14.54 -13.68 6.57
CA GLY A 422 14.32 -14.45 7.80
C GLY A 422 12.86 -14.41 8.27
N LYS A 423 12.58 -13.85 9.46
CA LYS A 423 11.23 -13.81 10.06
C LYS A 423 10.27 -12.88 9.33
N SER A 424 8.98 -13.15 9.37
CA SER A 424 7.91 -12.19 8.99
C SER A 424 7.87 -10.99 9.96
N ASP A 425 7.08 -9.97 9.62
CA ASP A 425 6.94 -8.78 10.47
C ASP A 425 6.14 -9.07 11.75
N ALA A 426 5.20 -10.00 11.70
CA ALA A 426 4.48 -10.48 12.88
C ALA A 426 5.40 -11.22 13.85
N GLU A 427 6.17 -12.21 13.32
CA GLU A 427 7.14 -13.02 14.09
C GLU A 427 8.29 -12.20 14.69
N ALA A 428 8.57 -11.02 14.14
CA ALA A 428 9.59 -10.13 14.67
C ALA A 428 9.16 -9.47 15.99
N THR A 429 7.86 -9.47 16.35
CA THR A 429 7.35 -8.82 17.55
C THR A 429 7.83 -9.54 18.81
N GLY A 430 8.63 -8.87 19.64
CA GLY A 430 9.12 -9.37 20.91
C GLY A 430 8.07 -9.28 22.02
N LYS A 431 8.31 -10.01 23.13
CA LYS A 431 7.42 -9.93 24.29
C LYS A 431 7.58 -8.59 25.00
N ALA A 432 6.49 -8.03 25.54
CA ALA A 432 6.50 -6.74 26.22
C ALA A 432 7.46 -6.70 27.41
N ALA A 433 7.57 -7.80 28.15
CA ALA A 433 8.48 -7.92 29.30
C ALA A 433 9.97 -7.80 28.95
N ASP A 434 10.35 -8.08 27.70
CA ASP A 434 11.73 -8.04 27.23
C ASP A 434 12.15 -6.64 26.74
N HIS A 435 11.21 -5.70 26.69
CA HIS A 435 11.41 -4.35 26.16
C HIS A 435 11.00 -3.27 27.16
N LYS A 436 11.70 -2.14 27.10
CA LYS A 436 11.30 -0.97 27.89
C LYS A 436 10.12 -0.25 27.23
N PRO A 437 9.10 0.14 28.01
CA PRO A 437 8.07 1.06 27.53
C PRO A 437 8.69 2.36 27.02
N ILE A 438 8.06 2.96 26.03
CA ILE A 438 8.48 4.24 25.45
C ILE A 438 7.52 5.30 25.96
N ASP A 439 8.05 6.33 26.62
CA ASP A 439 7.26 7.47 27.05
C ASP A 439 7.15 8.48 25.90
N TYR A 440 5.93 8.73 25.47
CA TYR A 440 5.64 9.66 24.40
C TYR A 440 5.07 10.97 24.95
N PRO A 441 5.60 12.14 24.52
CA PRO A 441 5.06 13.43 24.93
C PRO A 441 3.63 13.60 24.44
N LYS A 442 2.80 14.29 25.22
CA LYS A 442 1.46 14.65 24.77
C LYS A 442 1.55 15.58 23.55
N PRO A 443 0.71 15.39 22.53
CA PRO A 443 0.62 16.29 21.40
C PRO A 443 0.28 17.73 21.84
N ASP A 444 0.88 18.72 21.17
CA ASP A 444 0.74 20.14 21.51
C ASP A 444 -0.46 20.85 20.86
N GLY A 445 -1.16 20.15 19.95
CA GLY A 445 -2.30 20.69 19.20
C GLY A 445 -1.93 21.73 18.13
N LYS A 446 -0.62 21.90 17.83
CA LYS A 446 -0.09 22.87 16.85
C LYS A 446 0.71 22.16 15.75
N LEU A 447 1.77 21.46 16.13
CA LEU A 447 2.58 20.64 15.24
C LEU A 447 2.22 19.16 15.36
N SER A 448 1.85 18.72 16.54
CA SER A 448 1.45 17.35 16.83
C SER A 448 0.02 17.28 17.35
N PHE A 449 -0.69 16.21 17.03
CA PHE A 449 -2.11 16.04 17.30
C PHE A 449 -2.39 14.65 17.89
N ASP A 450 -3.46 14.55 18.67
CA ASP A 450 -3.95 13.24 19.07
C ASP A 450 -4.45 12.45 17.84
N ARG A 451 -4.44 11.14 17.97
CA ARG A 451 -4.71 10.24 16.84
C ARG A 451 -6.11 10.39 16.27
N LEU A 452 -7.15 10.50 17.12
CA LEU A 452 -8.54 10.60 16.66
C LEU A 452 -8.79 11.92 15.94
N THR A 453 -8.27 13.03 16.47
CA THR A 453 -8.30 14.33 15.77
C THR A 453 -7.62 14.23 14.40
N ASN A 454 -6.55 13.44 14.27
CA ASN A 454 -5.86 13.29 13.00
C ASN A 454 -6.67 12.44 12.00
N VAL A 455 -7.29 11.36 12.48
CA VAL A 455 -8.13 10.47 11.66
C VAL A 455 -9.32 11.20 11.04
N SER A 456 -9.88 12.22 11.70
CA SER A 456 -10.96 13.03 11.13
C SER A 456 -10.58 13.70 9.80
N PHE A 457 -9.27 13.94 9.56
CA PHE A 457 -8.74 14.47 8.29
C PHE A 457 -8.52 13.40 7.20
N ALA A 458 -8.83 12.13 7.49
CA ALA A 458 -8.86 11.07 6.49
C ALA A 458 -10.23 10.96 5.80
N ALA A 459 -11.23 11.70 6.28
CA ALA A 459 -12.61 11.63 5.81
C ALA A 459 -13.13 10.17 5.71
N THR A 460 -12.71 9.33 6.64
CA THR A 460 -13.12 7.93 6.65
C THR A 460 -14.56 7.79 7.15
N ASN A 461 -15.33 6.99 6.45
CA ASN A 461 -16.72 6.68 6.79
C ASN A 461 -17.00 5.20 6.51
N HIS A 462 -17.78 4.56 7.37
CA HIS A 462 -18.25 3.19 7.20
C HIS A 462 -19.70 3.11 7.64
N GLU A 463 -20.50 2.33 6.94
CA GLU A 463 -21.87 2.04 7.35
C GLU A 463 -21.87 1.31 8.70
N GLU A 464 -22.57 1.85 9.69
CA GLU A 464 -22.51 1.36 11.08
C GLU A 464 -23.17 0.01 11.27
N SER A 465 -24.19 -0.29 10.47
CA SER A 465 -24.97 -1.53 10.57
C SER A 465 -24.33 -2.74 9.89
N GLN A 466 -23.25 -2.58 9.14
CA GLN A 466 -22.57 -3.69 8.48
C GLN A 466 -21.69 -4.52 9.44
N PRO A 467 -21.33 -5.77 9.08
CA PRO A 467 -20.33 -6.53 9.82
C PRO A 467 -18.99 -5.81 9.84
N ALA A 468 -18.28 -5.89 10.97
CA ALA A 468 -16.94 -5.34 11.04
C ALA A 468 -16.01 -6.06 10.04
N HIS A 469 -15.39 -5.28 9.15
CA HIS A 469 -14.44 -5.79 8.15
C HIS A 469 -13.06 -6.18 8.72
N LEU A 470 -12.91 -6.08 10.03
CA LEU A 470 -11.76 -6.48 10.81
C LEU A 470 -12.17 -7.69 11.67
N THR A 471 -12.02 -8.88 11.11
CA THR A 471 -12.49 -10.13 11.73
C THR A 471 -11.39 -10.75 12.59
N LEU A 472 -11.79 -11.51 13.61
CA LEU A 472 -10.90 -12.29 14.46
C LEU A 472 -11.07 -13.76 14.14
N LYS A 473 -9.94 -14.48 13.93
CA LYS A 473 -9.99 -15.96 13.80
C LYS A 473 -10.48 -16.61 15.09
N ASP A 474 -10.06 -16.04 16.23
CA ASP A 474 -10.46 -16.43 17.58
C ASP A 474 -10.64 -15.18 18.44
N ALA A 475 -11.85 -14.95 18.93
CA ALA A 475 -12.21 -13.77 19.72
C ALA A 475 -11.52 -13.71 21.09
N SER A 476 -11.00 -14.82 21.61
CA SER A 476 -10.31 -14.88 22.90
C SER A 476 -8.86 -14.41 22.86
N ILE A 477 -8.16 -14.57 21.72
CA ILE A 477 -6.73 -14.32 21.57
C ILE A 477 -6.29 -12.90 21.96
N PRO A 478 -7.01 -11.82 21.62
CA PRO A 478 -6.59 -10.49 22.00
C PRO A 478 -6.38 -10.32 23.50
N VAL A 479 -7.31 -10.83 24.31
CA VAL A 479 -7.25 -10.72 25.78
C VAL A 479 -6.38 -11.80 26.41
N SER A 480 -6.48 -13.05 25.95
CA SER A 480 -5.80 -14.19 26.57
C SER A 480 -4.33 -14.31 26.19
N ILE A 481 -3.91 -13.81 25.02
CA ILE A 481 -2.55 -13.94 24.49
C ILE A 481 -1.92 -12.57 24.23
N ASN A 482 -2.54 -11.72 23.40
CA ASN A 482 -1.90 -10.50 22.93
C ASN A 482 -1.74 -9.45 24.04
N LEU A 483 -2.71 -9.33 24.94
CA LEU A 483 -2.62 -8.40 26.05
C LEU A 483 -1.52 -8.80 27.06
N PRO A 484 -1.50 -10.02 27.64
CA PRO A 484 -0.51 -10.38 28.65
C PRO A 484 0.91 -10.57 28.07
N THR A 485 1.05 -10.98 26.80
CA THR A 485 2.36 -11.27 26.20
C THR A 485 3.00 -10.05 25.57
N TYR A 486 2.21 -9.23 24.88
CA TYR A 486 2.70 -8.14 24.05
C TYR A 486 2.17 -6.76 24.47
N ASP A 487 1.46 -6.67 25.61
CA ASP A 487 0.82 -5.45 26.10
C ASP A 487 -0.16 -4.83 25.09
N GLY A 488 -0.97 -5.67 24.44
CA GLY A 488 -2.00 -5.25 23.49
C GLY A 488 -1.46 -4.36 22.35
N PRO A 489 -0.54 -4.81 21.51
CA PRO A 489 0.22 -3.97 20.57
C PRO A 489 -0.67 -3.33 19.49
N SER A 490 -1.88 -3.88 19.25
CA SER A 490 -2.84 -3.34 18.29
C SER A 490 -3.26 -1.89 18.59
N GLN A 491 -3.27 -1.51 19.86
CA GLN A 491 -3.55 -0.14 20.28
C GLN A 491 -2.49 0.87 19.78
N ARG A 492 -1.26 0.40 19.52
CA ARG A 492 -0.12 1.22 19.12
C ARG A 492 0.20 1.14 17.63
N TYR A 493 0.20 -0.06 17.04
CA TYR A 493 0.51 -0.16 15.61
C TYR A 493 -0.63 0.35 14.72
N CYS A 494 -1.87 0.43 15.22
CA CYS A 494 -2.97 1.00 14.43
C CYS A 494 -2.86 2.53 14.36
N PRO A 495 -2.72 3.13 13.16
CA PRO A 495 -2.59 4.58 13.00
C PRO A 495 -3.92 5.32 13.10
N ALA A 496 -5.03 4.60 13.28
CA ALA A 496 -6.39 5.13 13.20
C ALA A 496 -7.23 4.95 14.49
N GLY A 497 -6.69 4.36 15.56
CA GLY A 497 -7.42 4.22 16.82
C GLY A 497 -8.57 3.22 16.76
N VAL A 498 -8.40 2.15 15.98
CA VAL A 498 -9.43 1.13 15.81
C VAL A 498 -9.52 0.20 17.02
N TYR A 499 -8.40 -0.11 17.66
CA TYR A 499 -8.32 -1.14 18.70
C TYR A 499 -8.11 -0.54 20.08
N GLU A 500 -8.90 -1.03 21.04
CA GLU A 500 -8.82 -0.64 22.45
C GLU A 500 -8.99 -1.85 23.35
N PHE A 501 -8.33 -1.82 24.52
CA PHE A 501 -8.63 -2.70 25.63
C PHE A 501 -9.29 -1.87 26.73
N VAL A 502 -10.50 -2.23 27.11
CA VAL A 502 -11.28 -1.53 28.13
C VAL A 502 -11.68 -2.53 29.22
N LYS A 503 -12.06 -2.03 30.39
CA LYS A 503 -12.68 -2.86 31.41
C LYS A 503 -14.19 -2.95 31.15
N ASP A 504 -14.75 -4.14 31.20
CA ASP A 504 -16.21 -4.33 31.20
C ASP A 504 -16.82 -4.03 32.57
N GLU A 505 -18.14 -4.24 32.71
CA GLU A 505 -18.87 -3.99 33.94
C GLU A 505 -18.44 -4.91 35.11
N SER A 506 -17.86 -6.08 34.81
CA SER A 506 -17.31 -7.03 35.77
C SER A 506 -15.86 -6.70 36.18
N GLY A 507 -15.22 -5.74 35.49
CA GLY A 507 -13.81 -5.36 35.68
C GLY A 507 -12.84 -6.22 34.89
N ASP A 508 -13.34 -7.10 34.00
CA ASP A 508 -12.53 -7.94 33.13
C ASP A 508 -12.07 -7.16 31.88
N ASP A 509 -10.95 -7.58 31.30
CA ASP A 509 -10.44 -6.97 30.09
C ASP A 509 -11.31 -7.36 28.88
N LYS A 510 -11.72 -6.36 28.10
CA LYS A 510 -12.50 -6.51 26.88
C LYS A 510 -11.76 -5.85 25.71
N PHE A 511 -11.64 -6.57 24.59
CA PHE A 511 -11.12 -6.04 23.35
C PHE A 511 -12.24 -5.40 22.51
N VAL A 512 -12.03 -4.17 22.07
CA VAL A 512 -13.00 -3.39 21.28
C VAL A 512 -12.39 -3.05 19.92
N ILE A 513 -13.21 -3.17 18.87
CA ILE A 513 -12.86 -2.84 17.49
C ILE A 513 -13.77 -1.70 17.03
N ASN A 514 -13.24 -0.48 17.00
CA ASN A 514 -13.90 0.72 16.49
C ASN A 514 -13.67 0.81 14.98
N PHE A 515 -14.27 -0.09 14.20
CA PHE A 515 -13.99 -0.25 12.77
C PHE A 515 -14.33 0.99 11.95
N GLN A 516 -15.24 1.86 12.41
CA GLN A 516 -15.58 3.13 11.77
C GLN A 516 -14.37 4.06 11.57
N ASN A 517 -13.36 3.94 12.45
CA ASN A 517 -12.12 4.72 12.34
C ASN A 517 -11.13 4.16 11.30
N CYS A 518 -11.40 2.99 10.73
CA CYS A 518 -10.45 2.29 9.89
C CYS A 518 -10.14 3.07 8.60
N VAL A 519 -8.86 3.31 8.32
CA VAL A 519 -8.37 3.96 7.10
C VAL A 519 -7.83 2.94 6.08
N HIS A 520 -8.19 1.68 6.21
CA HIS A 520 -7.80 0.57 5.33
C HIS A 520 -6.28 0.41 5.13
N CYS A 521 -5.48 0.77 6.13
CA CYS A 521 -4.01 0.67 6.05
C CYS A 521 -3.47 -0.76 6.10
N LYS A 522 -4.26 -1.72 6.62
CA LYS A 522 -3.97 -3.16 6.72
C LYS A 522 -2.80 -3.52 7.63
N THR A 523 -2.31 -2.59 8.44
CA THR A 523 -1.20 -2.83 9.38
C THR A 523 -1.53 -3.93 10.39
N CYS A 524 -2.78 -4.03 10.84
CA CYS A 524 -3.23 -5.06 11.77
C CYS A 524 -3.15 -6.48 11.19
N ASP A 525 -3.56 -6.66 9.95
CA ASP A 525 -3.46 -7.93 9.20
C ASP A 525 -2.00 -8.37 8.98
N ILE A 526 -1.05 -7.41 9.04
CA ILE A 526 0.38 -7.65 8.85
C ILE A 526 1.09 -7.87 10.19
N LYS A 527 0.87 -6.98 11.17
CA LYS A 527 1.71 -6.84 12.37
C LYS A 527 1.18 -7.59 13.57
N ASP A 528 -0.07 -8.04 13.57
CA ASP A 528 -0.62 -8.81 14.70
C ASP A 528 0.26 -10.04 14.99
N PRO A 529 0.88 -10.14 16.18
CA PRO A 529 1.85 -11.20 16.46
C PRO A 529 1.23 -12.61 16.45
N SER A 530 -0.05 -12.71 16.74
CA SER A 530 -0.81 -13.97 16.67
C SER A 530 -1.44 -14.23 15.29
N GLN A 531 -1.33 -13.29 14.35
CA GLN A 531 -1.99 -13.33 13.03
C GLN A 531 -3.48 -13.67 13.12
N ASN A 532 -4.11 -13.13 14.17
CA ASN A 532 -5.52 -13.37 14.51
C ASN A 532 -6.45 -12.37 13.82
N ILE A 533 -5.99 -11.13 13.60
CA ILE A 533 -6.78 -10.08 12.94
C ILE A 533 -6.69 -10.26 11.43
N VAL A 534 -7.84 -10.37 10.78
CA VAL A 534 -7.95 -10.47 9.32
C VAL A 534 -8.73 -9.27 8.80
N TRP A 535 -8.10 -8.50 7.92
CA TRP A 535 -8.77 -7.45 7.18
C TRP A 535 -9.50 -8.06 5.98
N THR A 536 -10.79 -7.79 5.86
CA THR A 536 -11.62 -8.13 4.69
C THR A 536 -12.13 -6.84 4.04
N VAL A 537 -12.68 -6.93 2.84
CA VAL A 537 -13.25 -5.75 2.21
C VAL A 537 -14.57 -5.38 2.91
N PRO A 538 -14.79 -4.11 3.29
CA PRO A 538 -16.09 -3.65 3.75
C PRO A 538 -17.06 -3.47 2.58
N GLN A 539 -18.29 -3.08 2.88
CA GLN A 539 -19.26 -2.64 1.88
C GLN A 539 -18.67 -1.58 0.95
N GLY A 540 -19.07 -1.61 -0.31
CA GLY A 540 -18.59 -0.67 -1.32
C GLY A 540 -18.99 0.78 -1.03
N GLY A 541 -18.11 1.72 -1.40
CA GLY A 541 -18.25 3.13 -1.08
C GLY A 541 -17.66 3.56 0.25
N ASP A 542 -17.40 2.61 1.15
CA ASP A 542 -16.88 2.85 2.48
C ASP A 542 -15.35 3.03 2.53
N GLY A 543 -14.88 3.67 3.60
CA GLY A 543 -13.46 3.87 3.90
C GLY A 543 -13.03 5.33 3.82
N PRO A 544 -11.70 5.60 3.73
CA PRO A 544 -11.19 6.95 3.65
C PRO A 544 -11.50 7.59 2.29
N ASN A 545 -11.65 8.92 2.29
CA ASN A 545 -11.69 9.71 1.07
C ASN A 545 -10.57 10.75 1.11
N TYR A 546 -9.46 10.42 0.45
CA TYR A 546 -8.25 11.25 0.49
C TYR A 546 -8.28 12.33 -0.60
N PRO A 547 -8.43 13.61 -0.23
CA PRO A 547 -8.26 14.69 -1.19
C PRO A 547 -6.78 14.92 -1.46
N ASN A 548 -6.37 14.95 -2.70
CA ASN A 548 -5.02 15.35 -3.13
C ASN A 548 -3.84 14.60 -2.46
N MET A 549 -4.02 13.29 -2.14
CA MET A 549 -3.01 12.46 -1.47
C MET A 549 -2.25 11.51 -2.40
#